data_59c2efe056123a2d87f55284c3139cd5
#
_entry.id   59c2efe056123a2d87f55284c3139cd5
#
_cell.length_a   1.000
_cell.length_b   1.000
_cell.length_c   1.000
_cell.angle_alpha   90.00
_cell.angle_beta   90.00
_cell.angle_gamma   90.00
#
_symmetry.space_group_name_H-M   'P 1'
#
loop_
_entity.id
_entity.type
_entity.pdbx_description
1 polymer ?
#
loop_
_entity_poly.entity_id
_entity_poly.type
_entity_poly.pdbx_seq_one_letter_code
_entity_poly.pdbx_strand_id
1 'polypeptide(L)'
;FLVAPRRARAEDFTECFFDIAVEGQPLGRIVVAVDEGTLSGRRFVELARGVGGLSYRRTTVDNIEVSGDGDDAVEIYLKNNGVEKFVTPGSDASVDVVGGPSAERLLPDLGKRSHDERGLVSLIVRRDPSEPEPEPKARLVSVRGKFETVYDPPPPPPNGTGFTITLRAAPELDATNVVVGRVVSGDEVLEEISQLPTVKDNTSSPFFAVAKSIGDKRALVAEQAFRKPFRKVQFMKCGVVAKSAPASEDEAPQ
;
A
#
# COMPACT_ATOMS: atom_id res chain seq x y z
N PHE A 1 17.64 -19.43 -27.75
CA PHE A 1 18.48 -19.10 -26.59
C PHE A 1 17.57 -18.81 -25.40
N LEU A 2 17.41 -19.80 -24.51
CA LEU A 2 16.76 -19.59 -23.22
C LEU A 2 17.74 -18.81 -22.33
N VAL A 3 17.40 -17.55 -22.02
CA VAL A 3 18.10 -16.81 -20.98
C VAL A 3 17.55 -17.32 -19.64
N ALA A 4 18.34 -18.08 -18.91
CA ALA A 4 17.99 -18.52 -17.57
C ALA A 4 17.75 -17.30 -16.65
N PRO A 5 16.75 -17.33 -15.76
CA PRO A 5 16.52 -16.24 -14.84
C PRO A 5 17.76 -16.05 -13.96
N ARG A 6 18.27 -14.85 -13.95
CA ARG A 6 19.43 -14.43 -13.13
C ARG A 6 19.02 -14.60 -11.67
N ARG A 7 19.58 -15.58 -10.96
CA ARG A 7 19.44 -15.68 -9.50
C ARG A 7 19.91 -14.35 -8.91
N ALA A 8 19.01 -13.65 -8.24
CA ALA A 8 19.34 -12.43 -7.49
C ALA A 8 20.49 -12.74 -6.52
N ARG A 9 21.58 -11.98 -6.61
CA ARG A 9 22.67 -12.06 -5.64
C ARG A 9 22.20 -11.44 -4.33
N ALA A 10 22.69 -11.95 -3.20
CA ALA A 10 22.39 -11.40 -1.87
C ALA A 10 22.77 -9.90 -1.71
N GLU A 11 23.54 -9.35 -2.67
CA GLU A 11 23.96 -7.96 -2.73
C GLU A 11 22.88 -7.00 -3.23
N ASP A 12 21.83 -7.50 -3.89
CA ASP A 12 20.77 -6.69 -4.53
C ASP A 12 19.61 -6.36 -3.57
N PHE A 13 19.63 -6.86 -2.33
CA PHE A 13 18.56 -6.61 -1.34
C PHE A 13 18.94 -5.52 -0.35
N THR A 14 18.01 -4.59 -0.15
CA THR A 14 18.09 -3.54 0.86
C THR A 14 17.00 -3.77 1.91
N GLU A 15 17.39 -3.76 3.19
CA GLU A 15 16.45 -3.87 4.29
C GLU A 15 15.84 -2.50 4.63
N CYS A 16 14.52 -2.42 4.54
CA CYS A 16 13.74 -1.26 4.97
C CYS A 16 13.04 -1.58 6.29
N PHE A 17 13.04 -0.66 7.25
CA PHE A 17 12.32 -0.82 8.50
C PHE A 17 11.11 0.13 8.58
N PHE A 18 10.11 -0.32 9.32
CA PHE A 18 8.90 0.42 9.64
C PHE A 18 8.57 0.26 11.11
N ASP A 19 8.61 1.36 11.88
CA ASP A 19 8.14 1.41 13.26
C ASP A 19 6.64 1.70 13.25
N ILE A 20 5.85 0.79 13.78
CA ILE A 20 4.40 0.84 13.76
C ILE A 20 3.85 1.18 15.13
N ALA A 21 2.80 1.98 15.15
CA ALA A 21 2.04 2.31 16.36
C ALA A 21 0.54 2.16 16.12
N VAL A 22 -0.19 1.80 17.15
CA VAL A 22 -1.65 1.75 17.18
C VAL A 22 -2.13 2.84 18.12
N GLU A 23 -2.91 3.82 17.59
CA GLU A 23 -3.36 5.00 18.34
C GLU A 23 -2.24 5.76 19.07
N GLY A 24 -1.05 5.79 18.43
CA GLY A 24 0.14 6.45 18.98
C GLY A 24 0.95 5.62 19.96
N GLN A 25 0.47 4.44 20.37
CA GLN A 25 1.24 3.51 21.20
C GLN A 25 2.12 2.63 20.32
N PRO A 26 3.44 2.55 20.57
CA PRO A 26 4.34 1.70 19.81
C PRO A 26 3.88 0.23 19.86
N LEU A 27 3.75 -0.39 18.68
CA LEU A 27 3.42 -1.81 18.54
C LEU A 27 4.70 -2.63 18.34
N GLY A 28 5.53 -2.20 17.38
CA GLY A 28 6.76 -2.90 17.06
C GLY A 28 7.39 -2.42 15.75
N ARG A 29 8.35 -3.18 15.25
CA ARG A 29 9.07 -2.92 14.01
C ARG A 29 8.90 -4.08 13.04
N ILE A 30 8.63 -3.75 11.78
CA ILE A 30 8.69 -4.66 10.65
C ILE A 30 9.93 -4.34 9.83
N VAL A 31 10.65 -5.36 9.38
CA VAL A 31 11.77 -5.21 8.44
C VAL A 31 11.44 -5.96 7.16
N VAL A 32 11.64 -5.28 6.04
CA VAL A 32 11.34 -5.76 4.68
C VAL A 32 12.63 -5.81 3.87
N ALA A 33 12.99 -6.99 3.36
CA ALA A 33 14.05 -7.12 2.38
C ALA A 33 13.49 -6.79 0.98
N VAL A 34 13.99 -5.74 0.36
CA VAL A 34 13.51 -5.18 -0.91
C VAL A 34 14.53 -5.43 -2.02
N ASP A 35 14.07 -5.91 -3.16
CA ASP A 35 14.88 -6.15 -4.36
C ASP A 35 15.09 -4.85 -5.13
N GLU A 36 16.26 -4.20 -4.98
CA GLU A 36 16.64 -3.00 -5.72
C GLU A 36 17.04 -3.26 -7.18
N GLY A 37 17.11 -4.52 -7.61
CA GLY A 37 17.33 -4.87 -9.01
C GLY A 37 16.17 -4.47 -9.94
N THR A 38 14.99 -4.20 -9.37
CA THR A 38 13.80 -3.73 -10.08
C THR A 38 13.58 -2.23 -9.90
N LEU A 39 12.87 -1.60 -10.85
CA LEU A 39 12.51 -0.18 -10.74
C LEU A 39 11.53 0.03 -9.58
N SER A 40 10.60 -0.90 -9.40
CA SER A 40 9.60 -0.89 -8.33
C SER A 40 10.24 -1.00 -6.95
N GLY A 41 11.23 -1.88 -6.79
CA GLY A 41 11.97 -2.01 -5.53
C GLY A 41 12.77 -0.77 -5.18
N ARG A 42 13.47 -0.18 -6.15
CA ARG A 42 14.18 1.09 -5.95
C ARG A 42 13.24 2.21 -5.50
N ARG A 43 12.05 2.30 -6.14
CA ARG A 43 11.03 3.28 -5.72
C ARG A 43 10.58 3.07 -4.29
N PHE A 44 10.33 1.83 -3.89
CA PHE A 44 9.93 1.52 -2.51
C PHE A 44 11.00 1.94 -1.50
N VAL A 45 12.27 1.66 -1.79
CA VAL A 45 13.41 2.04 -0.94
C VAL A 45 13.55 3.56 -0.83
N GLU A 46 13.37 4.31 -1.91
CA GLU A 46 13.40 5.78 -1.88
C GLU A 46 12.30 6.38 -1.02
N LEU A 47 11.08 5.83 -1.11
CA LEU A 47 9.94 6.24 -0.27
C LEU A 47 10.17 5.88 1.21
N ALA A 48 10.81 4.74 1.48
CA ALA A 48 11.21 4.39 2.83
C ALA A 48 12.29 5.35 3.38
N ARG A 49 13.26 5.76 2.56
CA ARG A 49 14.29 6.75 2.92
C ARG A 49 13.73 8.17 3.10
N GLY A 50 12.64 8.49 2.43
CA GLY A 50 12.06 9.84 2.44
C GLY A 50 12.73 10.80 1.46
N VAL A 51 13.15 10.32 0.31
CA VAL A 51 13.76 11.12 -0.76
C VAL A 51 12.76 12.18 -1.27
N GLY A 52 13.24 13.40 -1.45
CA GLY A 52 12.40 14.50 -1.94
C GLY A 52 11.26 14.93 -1.00
N GLY A 53 11.32 14.55 0.28
CA GLY A 53 10.29 14.85 1.26
C GLY A 53 9.08 13.91 1.22
N LEU A 54 9.07 12.93 0.31
CA LEU A 54 8.06 11.90 0.21
C LEU A 54 8.48 10.68 1.02
N SER A 55 7.64 10.23 1.92
CA SER A 55 7.96 9.13 2.80
C SER A 55 6.72 8.39 3.25
N TYR A 56 6.85 7.10 3.53
CA TYR A 56 5.83 6.32 4.23
C TYR A 56 5.63 6.74 5.69
N ARG A 57 6.48 7.62 6.20
CA ARG A 57 6.33 8.13 7.56
C ARG A 57 4.98 8.83 7.73
N ARG A 58 4.24 8.46 8.78
CA ARG A 58 2.91 8.94 9.14
C ARG A 58 1.78 8.47 8.20
N THR A 59 2.06 7.59 7.25
CA THR A 59 0.99 6.89 6.53
C THR A 59 0.31 5.87 7.45
N THR A 60 -0.83 5.35 7.02
CA THR A 60 -1.66 4.45 7.84
C THR A 60 -1.92 3.14 7.11
N VAL A 61 -2.23 2.09 7.85
CA VAL A 61 -2.93 0.94 7.29
C VAL A 61 -4.37 1.39 7.06
N ASP A 62 -4.76 1.47 5.81
CA ASP A 62 -6.07 1.98 5.42
C ASP A 62 -7.12 0.89 5.45
N ASN A 63 -6.76 -0.32 4.98
CA ASN A 63 -7.66 -1.46 4.97
C ASN A 63 -6.93 -2.73 5.41
N ILE A 64 -7.66 -3.63 6.05
CA ILE A 64 -7.32 -5.03 6.24
C ILE A 64 -8.29 -5.82 5.39
N GLU A 65 -7.81 -6.32 4.26
CA GLU A 65 -8.66 -7.04 3.32
C GLU A 65 -8.89 -8.46 3.80
N VAL A 66 -10.13 -8.93 3.64
CA VAL A 66 -10.58 -10.25 4.07
C VAL A 66 -11.18 -11.02 2.91
N SER A 67 -11.02 -12.34 2.91
CA SER A 67 -11.74 -13.26 2.02
C SER A 67 -12.77 -14.05 2.81
N GLY A 68 -13.91 -14.29 2.21
CA GLY A 68 -15.04 -14.95 2.86
C GLY A 68 -15.98 -13.95 3.54
N ASP A 69 -17.14 -14.48 3.97
CA ASP A 69 -18.20 -13.72 4.62
C ASP A 69 -18.46 -14.21 6.05
N GLY A 70 -18.88 -13.29 6.92
CA GLY A 70 -19.30 -13.62 8.27
C GLY A 70 -18.19 -14.14 9.17
N ASP A 71 -18.43 -15.29 9.82
CA ASP A 71 -17.49 -15.90 10.78
C ASP A 71 -16.34 -16.68 10.10
N ASP A 72 -16.46 -16.94 8.78
CA ASP A 72 -15.43 -17.61 7.97
C ASP A 72 -14.51 -16.59 7.27
N ALA A 73 -14.64 -15.32 7.57
CA ALA A 73 -13.81 -14.27 7.00
C ALA A 73 -12.36 -14.39 7.51
N VAL A 74 -11.42 -14.37 6.57
CA VAL A 74 -9.99 -14.52 6.85
C VAL A 74 -9.23 -13.35 6.25
N GLU A 75 -8.36 -12.74 7.04
CA GLU A 75 -7.51 -11.63 6.60
C GLU A 75 -6.50 -12.11 5.57
N ILE A 76 -6.43 -11.40 4.42
CA ILE A 76 -5.58 -11.76 3.29
C ILE A 76 -4.37 -10.84 3.18
N TYR A 77 -4.60 -9.53 3.24
CA TYR A 77 -3.51 -8.55 3.16
C TYR A 77 -3.85 -7.23 3.84
N LEU A 78 -2.80 -6.54 4.27
CA LEU A 78 -2.85 -5.16 4.73
C LEU A 78 -2.65 -4.22 3.55
N LYS A 79 -3.43 -3.14 3.47
CA LYS A 79 -3.32 -2.13 2.43
C LYS A 79 -2.98 -0.77 3.01
N ASN A 80 -1.98 -0.13 2.41
CA ASN A 80 -1.62 1.25 2.62
C ASN A 80 -1.78 2.00 1.29
N ASN A 81 -2.57 3.07 1.27
CA ASN A 81 -2.81 3.83 0.04
C ASN A 81 -1.62 4.70 -0.39
N GLY A 82 -0.54 4.66 0.39
CA GLY A 82 0.70 5.34 0.06
C GLY A 82 0.66 6.85 0.35
N VAL A 83 1.37 7.59 -0.47
CA VAL A 83 1.49 9.04 -0.35
C VAL A 83 0.60 9.69 -1.39
N GLU A 84 -0.59 10.15 -0.99
CA GLU A 84 -1.58 10.73 -1.90
C GLU A 84 -1.11 12.04 -2.55
N LYS A 85 -0.28 12.80 -1.85
CA LYS A 85 0.14 14.15 -2.28
C LYS A 85 1.43 14.12 -3.10
N PHE A 86 1.44 13.39 -4.20
CA PHE A 86 2.54 13.48 -5.17
C PHE A 86 2.49 14.74 -6.01
N VAL A 87 1.30 15.27 -6.22
CA VAL A 87 1.08 16.45 -7.04
C VAL A 87 -0.04 17.25 -6.41
N THR A 88 0.30 18.34 -5.72
CA THR A 88 -0.68 19.39 -5.54
C THR A 88 -0.79 20.10 -6.90
N PRO A 89 -1.97 20.14 -7.55
CA PRO A 89 -2.13 20.90 -8.80
C PRO A 89 -1.64 22.33 -8.58
N GLY A 90 -0.63 22.75 -9.36
CA GLY A 90 -0.03 24.08 -9.26
C GLY A 90 1.21 24.21 -8.37
N SER A 91 1.77 23.11 -7.81
CA SER A 91 3.09 23.15 -7.20
C SER A 91 4.15 22.71 -8.22
N ASP A 92 5.18 23.54 -8.41
CA ASP A 92 6.37 23.24 -9.21
C ASP A 92 7.30 22.18 -8.57
N ALA A 93 6.88 21.56 -7.48
CA ALA A 93 7.62 20.49 -6.84
C ALA A 93 7.44 19.20 -7.66
N SER A 94 8.18 19.08 -8.75
CA SER A 94 8.46 17.79 -9.37
C SER A 94 9.35 17.01 -8.40
N VAL A 95 8.72 16.18 -7.57
CA VAL A 95 9.48 15.26 -6.73
C VAL A 95 10.02 14.18 -7.64
N ASP A 96 11.33 14.16 -7.80
CA ASP A 96 12.07 13.23 -8.64
C ASP A 96 12.21 11.89 -7.90
N VAL A 97 11.09 11.15 -7.84
CA VAL A 97 11.07 9.77 -7.34
C VAL A 97 11.37 8.84 -8.50
N VAL A 98 12.12 7.79 -8.25
CA VAL A 98 12.43 6.76 -9.25
C VAL A 98 11.16 6.31 -9.97
N GLY A 99 11.16 6.43 -11.28
CA GLY A 99 10.00 6.09 -12.12
C GLY A 99 9.02 7.23 -12.36
N GLY A 100 9.24 8.43 -11.76
CA GLY A 100 8.39 9.62 -11.99
C GLY A 100 7.07 9.58 -11.21
N PRO A 101 6.15 10.54 -11.44
CA PRO A 101 4.94 10.73 -10.63
C PRO A 101 3.83 9.72 -10.91
N SER A 102 3.94 8.88 -11.93
CA SER A 102 2.94 7.85 -12.26
C SER A 102 3.48 6.44 -12.02
N ALA A 103 2.60 5.45 -11.96
CA ALA A 103 2.98 4.05 -11.86
C ALA A 103 3.32 3.40 -13.22
N GLU A 104 3.15 4.09 -14.35
CA GLU A 104 3.30 3.50 -15.70
C GLU A 104 4.66 2.83 -15.92
N ARG A 105 5.74 3.47 -15.46
CA ARG A 105 7.09 2.91 -15.59
C ARG A 105 7.34 1.67 -14.74
N LEU A 106 6.48 1.40 -13.77
CA LEU A 106 6.55 0.21 -12.93
C LEU A 106 5.82 -0.99 -13.54
N LEU A 107 4.91 -0.76 -14.51
CA LEU A 107 4.14 -1.81 -15.16
C LEU A 107 5.00 -2.94 -15.79
N PRO A 108 6.21 -2.70 -16.34
CA PRO A 108 7.06 -3.79 -16.84
C PRO A 108 7.51 -4.79 -15.77
N ASP A 109 7.41 -4.44 -14.49
CA ASP A 109 7.71 -5.34 -13.37
C ASP A 109 6.50 -6.20 -12.96
N LEU A 110 5.28 -5.86 -13.44
CA LEU A 110 4.05 -6.58 -13.12
C LEU A 110 4.10 -8.03 -13.66
N GLY A 111 3.68 -8.97 -12.83
CA GLY A 111 3.64 -10.39 -13.19
C GLY A 111 4.99 -11.12 -13.17
N LYS A 112 6.09 -10.46 -12.77
CA LYS A 112 7.39 -11.13 -12.59
C LYS A 112 7.43 -12.05 -11.37
N ARG A 113 6.64 -11.78 -10.36
CA ARG A 113 6.49 -12.56 -9.12
C ARG A 113 5.02 -12.61 -8.74
N SER A 114 4.58 -13.74 -8.18
CA SER A 114 3.21 -13.97 -7.73
C SER A 114 3.10 -13.73 -6.22
N HIS A 115 1.86 -13.45 -5.75
CA HIS A 115 1.52 -13.30 -4.33
C HIS A 115 1.09 -14.65 -3.74
N ASP A 116 1.99 -15.63 -3.76
CA ASP A 116 1.73 -17.03 -3.41
C ASP A 116 2.03 -17.37 -1.95
N GLU A 117 2.63 -16.44 -1.20
CA GLU A 117 3.00 -16.66 0.21
C GLU A 117 2.69 -15.45 1.11
N ARG A 118 2.77 -15.70 2.43
CA ARG A 118 2.67 -14.67 3.47
C ARG A 118 3.92 -13.77 3.48
N GLY A 119 3.73 -12.52 3.89
CA GLY A 119 4.81 -11.57 4.12
C GLY A 119 5.37 -10.92 2.87
N LEU A 120 4.75 -11.12 1.70
CA LEU A 120 5.16 -10.40 0.50
C LEU A 120 4.71 -8.94 0.57
N VAL A 121 5.60 -8.06 0.14
CA VAL A 121 5.35 -6.62 0.04
C VAL A 121 5.29 -6.25 -1.43
N SER A 122 4.21 -5.58 -1.83
CA SER A 122 4.00 -5.18 -3.22
C SER A 122 3.46 -3.77 -3.37
N LEU A 123 3.88 -3.08 -4.45
CA LEU A 123 3.39 -1.75 -4.82
C LEU A 123 2.13 -1.85 -5.68
N ILE A 124 1.15 -1.01 -5.38
CA ILE A 124 -0.08 -0.86 -6.16
C ILE A 124 0.24 0.00 -7.39
N VAL A 125 0.20 -0.61 -8.59
CA VAL A 125 0.60 0.05 -9.83
C VAL A 125 -0.55 0.36 -10.76
N ARG A 126 -1.67 -0.35 -10.63
CA ARG A 126 -2.89 -0.06 -11.40
C ARG A 126 -4.14 -0.46 -10.63
N ARG A 127 -5.30 -0.02 -11.10
CA ARG A 127 -6.60 -0.48 -10.61
C ARG A 127 -6.88 -1.89 -11.09
N ASP A 128 -7.79 -2.56 -10.41
CA ASP A 128 -8.30 -3.85 -10.88
C ASP A 128 -8.97 -3.65 -12.25
N PRO A 129 -8.52 -4.36 -13.28
CA PRO A 129 -9.11 -4.26 -14.62
C PRO A 129 -10.53 -4.83 -14.70
N SER A 130 -10.97 -5.60 -13.71
CA SER A 130 -12.33 -6.13 -13.60
C SER A 130 -13.31 -5.11 -13.04
N GLU A 131 -12.82 -4.07 -12.33
CA GLU A 131 -13.66 -3.00 -11.82
C GLU A 131 -13.97 -1.96 -12.91
N PRO A 132 -15.21 -1.45 -12.96
CA PRO A 132 -15.55 -0.37 -13.90
C PRO A 132 -14.73 0.89 -13.58
N GLU A 133 -14.39 1.66 -14.62
CA GLU A 133 -13.74 2.94 -14.42
C GLU A 133 -14.59 3.85 -13.53
N PRO A 134 -13.97 4.50 -12.52
CA PRO A 134 -14.71 5.36 -11.61
C PRO A 134 -15.27 6.58 -12.35
N GLU A 135 -16.56 6.78 -12.24
CA GLU A 135 -17.25 7.90 -12.83
C GLU A 135 -17.13 9.18 -11.98
N PRO A 136 -17.22 10.37 -12.61
CA PRO A 136 -17.31 11.62 -11.88
C PRO A 136 -18.53 11.63 -10.95
N LYS A 137 -18.34 11.98 -9.68
CA LYS A 137 -19.42 12.04 -8.70
C LYS A 137 -20.13 13.39 -8.73
N ALA A 138 -21.43 13.38 -9.01
CA ALA A 138 -22.25 14.58 -8.95
C ALA A 138 -22.54 14.96 -7.49
N ARG A 139 -22.31 16.23 -7.12
CA ARG A 139 -22.73 16.81 -5.84
C ARG A 139 -23.46 18.11 -6.04
N LEU A 140 -24.50 18.33 -5.23
CA LEU A 140 -25.22 19.60 -5.18
C LEU A 140 -24.49 20.59 -4.26
N VAL A 141 -24.13 21.74 -4.82
CA VAL A 141 -23.51 22.83 -4.08
C VAL A 141 -24.44 24.04 -4.11
N SER A 142 -24.64 24.69 -2.97
CA SER A 142 -25.38 25.96 -2.95
C SER A 142 -24.41 27.11 -3.25
N VAL A 143 -24.61 27.75 -4.40
CA VAL A 143 -23.85 28.92 -4.81
C VAL A 143 -24.83 30.11 -4.88
N ARG A 144 -24.63 31.11 -4.03
CA ARG A 144 -25.47 32.31 -3.95
C ARG A 144 -26.97 32.02 -3.81
N GLY A 145 -27.32 30.98 -3.01
CA GLY A 145 -28.71 30.57 -2.77
C GLY A 145 -29.35 29.73 -3.88
N LYS A 146 -28.61 29.40 -4.95
CA LYS A 146 -29.07 28.45 -5.99
C LYS A 146 -28.30 27.14 -5.84
N PHE A 147 -29.00 26.03 -6.07
CA PHE A 147 -28.35 24.71 -6.11
C PHE A 147 -27.81 24.45 -7.50
N GLU A 148 -26.51 24.20 -7.58
CA GLU A 148 -25.82 23.81 -8.80
C GLU A 148 -25.23 22.41 -8.64
N THR A 149 -25.33 21.59 -9.70
CA THR A 149 -24.68 20.28 -9.71
C THR A 149 -23.23 20.46 -10.15
N VAL A 150 -22.30 20.11 -9.28
CA VAL A 150 -20.87 20.10 -9.56
C VAL A 150 -20.42 18.65 -9.63
N TYR A 151 -19.61 18.32 -10.64
CA TYR A 151 -19.03 17.00 -10.79
C TYR A 151 -17.61 16.99 -10.23
N ASP A 152 -17.40 16.19 -9.18
CA ASP A 152 -16.06 15.94 -8.68
C ASP A 152 -15.36 14.97 -9.64
N PRO A 153 -14.10 15.23 -10.03
CA PRO A 153 -13.38 14.35 -10.93
C PRO A 153 -13.22 12.94 -10.31
N PRO A 154 -13.11 11.89 -11.15
CA PRO A 154 -12.84 10.57 -10.65
C PRO A 154 -11.51 10.54 -9.87
N PRO A 155 -11.34 9.66 -8.88
CA PRO A 155 -10.09 9.53 -8.17
C PRO A 155 -8.96 9.24 -9.17
N PRO A 156 -7.77 9.83 -8.98
CA PRO A 156 -6.64 9.61 -9.88
C PRO A 156 -6.22 8.13 -9.90
N PRO A 157 -5.59 7.65 -10.98
CA PRO A 157 -5.04 6.30 -11.01
C PRO A 157 -3.97 6.13 -9.93
N PRO A 158 -3.66 4.89 -9.52
CA PRO A 158 -2.58 4.63 -8.58
C PRO A 158 -1.26 5.24 -9.06
N ASN A 159 -0.57 5.90 -8.16
CA ASN A 159 0.71 6.56 -8.45
C ASN A 159 1.93 5.67 -8.13
N GLY A 160 1.72 4.40 -7.75
CA GLY A 160 2.78 3.45 -7.41
C GLY A 160 3.48 3.77 -6.09
N THR A 161 2.80 4.42 -5.14
CA THR A 161 3.29 4.61 -3.77
C THR A 161 2.53 3.79 -2.76
N GLY A 162 1.27 3.47 -3.05
CA GLY A 162 0.50 2.54 -2.24
C GLY A 162 1.13 1.15 -2.26
N PHE A 163 1.05 0.46 -1.14
CA PHE A 163 1.59 -0.88 -1.03
C PHE A 163 0.70 -1.81 -0.21
N THR A 164 0.89 -3.11 -0.40
CA THR A 164 0.23 -4.15 0.38
C THR A 164 1.26 -5.05 1.04
N ILE A 165 0.88 -5.67 2.16
CA ILE A 165 1.63 -6.73 2.83
C ILE A 165 0.71 -7.92 2.94
N THR A 166 1.07 -9.06 2.33
CA THR A 166 0.25 -10.27 2.36
C THR A 166 0.30 -10.94 3.72
N LEU A 167 -0.85 -11.34 4.22
CA LEU A 167 -1.01 -12.18 5.42
C LEU A 167 -1.20 -13.65 5.05
N ARG A 168 -1.57 -13.91 3.79
CA ARG A 168 -1.74 -15.21 3.15
C ARG A 168 -1.42 -15.09 1.66
N ALA A 169 -1.51 -16.19 0.91
CA ALA A 169 -1.51 -16.13 -0.54
C ALA A 169 -2.68 -15.26 -1.03
N ALA A 170 -2.39 -14.33 -1.94
CA ALA A 170 -3.34 -13.33 -2.45
C ALA A 170 -3.21 -13.16 -3.97
N PRO A 171 -3.52 -14.20 -4.76
CA PRO A 171 -3.34 -14.17 -6.22
C PRO A 171 -4.13 -13.07 -6.92
N GLU A 172 -5.19 -12.56 -6.31
CA GLU A 172 -5.95 -11.39 -6.80
C GLU A 172 -5.08 -10.14 -6.96
N LEU A 173 -3.99 -10.03 -6.20
CA LEU A 173 -3.06 -8.90 -6.30
C LEU A 173 -2.14 -8.99 -7.53
N ASP A 174 -1.99 -10.16 -8.15
CA ASP A 174 -1.08 -10.37 -9.30
C ASP A 174 -1.44 -9.49 -10.50
N ALA A 175 -2.72 -9.13 -10.63
CA ALA A 175 -3.20 -8.26 -11.69
C ALA A 175 -2.91 -6.78 -11.46
N THR A 176 -2.71 -6.33 -10.24
CA THR A 176 -2.70 -4.91 -9.85
C THR A 176 -1.42 -4.46 -9.17
N ASN A 177 -0.68 -5.38 -8.57
CA ASN A 177 0.45 -5.10 -7.71
C ASN A 177 1.75 -5.74 -8.21
N VAL A 178 2.86 -5.06 -7.95
CA VAL A 178 4.22 -5.55 -8.24
C VAL A 178 4.90 -5.92 -6.94
N VAL A 179 5.30 -7.19 -6.79
CA VAL A 179 6.06 -7.65 -5.63
C VAL A 179 7.44 -7.02 -5.63
N VAL A 180 7.79 -6.30 -4.57
CA VAL A 180 9.07 -5.59 -4.41
C VAL A 180 9.97 -6.23 -3.36
N GLY A 181 9.40 -6.99 -2.42
CA GLY A 181 10.17 -7.58 -1.33
C GLY A 181 9.34 -8.49 -0.45
N ARG A 182 9.93 -8.87 0.68
CA ARG A 182 9.29 -9.70 1.70
C ARG A 182 9.65 -9.25 3.10
N VAL A 183 8.76 -9.46 4.05
CA VAL A 183 9.02 -9.27 5.47
C VAL A 183 10.03 -10.31 5.93
N VAL A 184 11.07 -9.87 6.63
CA VAL A 184 12.13 -10.73 7.20
C VAL A 184 12.16 -10.69 8.72
N SER A 185 11.47 -9.72 9.33
CA SER A 185 11.30 -9.61 10.77
C SER A 185 10.05 -8.81 11.11
N GLY A 186 9.40 -9.13 12.24
CA GLY A 186 8.21 -8.45 12.74
C GLY A 186 6.90 -9.15 12.34
N ASP A 187 6.92 -10.48 12.14
CA ASP A 187 5.70 -11.26 11.87
C ASP A 187 4.67 -11.15 13.01
N GLU A 188 5.12 -11.04 14.26
CA GLU A 188 4.28 -10.82 15.43
C GLU A 188 3.51 -9.50 15.34
N VAL A 189 4.14 -8.46 14.79
CA VAL A 189 3.49 -7.15 14.58
C VAL A 189 2.41 -7.27 13.51
N LEU A 190 2.67 -8.00 12.43
CA LEU A 190 1.67 -8.27 11.39
C LEU A 190 0.49 -9.05 11.95
N GLU A 191 0.74 -10.03 12.81
CA GLU A 191 -0.30 -10.82 13.45
C GLU A 191 -1.17 -9.97 14.36
N GLU A 192 -0.58 -9.12 15.21
CA GLU A 192 -1.34 -8.21 16.06
C GLU A 192 -2.20 -7.22 15.25
N ILE A 193 -1.69 -6.73 14.11
CA ILE A 193 -2.47 -5.85 13.23
C ILE A 193 -3.63 -6.61 12.60
N SER A 194 -3.43 -7.85 12.15
CA SER A 194 -4.47 -8.65 11.52
C SER A 194 -5.65 -8.94 12.46
N GLN A 195 -5.38 -9.07 13.75
CA GLN A 195 -6.40 -9.31 14.78
C GLN A 195 -7.18 -8.05 15.20
N LEU A 196 -6.82 -6.87 14.67
CA LEU A 196 -7.55 -5.65 15.02
C LEU A 196 -8.98 -5.69 14.43
N PRO A 197 -9.99 -5.32 15.22
CA PRO A 197 -11.35 -5.27 14.74
C PRO A 197 -11.48 -4.22 13.62
N THR A 198 -12.14 -4.61 12.54
CA THR A 198 -12.39 -3.79 11.36
C THR A 198 -13.87 -3.46 11.20
N VAL A 199 -14.15 -2.39 10.45
CA VAL A 199 -15.53 -2.05 10.05
C VAL A 199 -16.03 -3.14 9.11
N LYS A 200 -17.08 -3.85 9.53
CA LYS A 200 -17.68 -4.93 8.73
C LYS A 200 -18.21 -4.39 7.41
N ASP A 201 -17.91 -5.12 6.34
CA ASP A 201 -18.52 -4.88 5.04
C ASP A 201 -20.02 -5.28 5.10
N ASN A 202 -20.89 -4.35 4.73
CA ASN A 202 -22.34 -4.55 4.71
C ASN A 202 -22.93 -4.31 3.31
N THR A 203 -22.12 -4.45 2.27
CA THR A 203 -22.56 -4.24 0.87
C THR A 203 -23.64 -5.22 0.44
N SER A 204 -23.65 -6.42 1.00
CA SER A 204 -24.67 -7.46 0.74
C SER A 204 -26.04 -7.14 1.35
N SER A 205 -26.15 -6.14 2.24
CA SER A 205 -27.42 -5.74 2.85
C SER A 205 -28.35 -5.11 1.81
N PRO A 206 -29.62 -5.56 1.70
CA PRO A 206 -30.61 -4.94 0.82
C PRO A 206 -30.80 -3.45 1.09
N PHE A 207 -30.72 -3.04 2.35
CA PHE A 207 -30.84 -1.63 2.74
C PHE A 207 -29.68 -0.79 2.22
N PHE A 208 -28.45 -1.35 2.21
CA PHE A 208 -27.28 -0.69 1.67
C PHE A 208 -27.38 -0.53 0.15
N ALA A 209 -27.82 -1.59 -0.55
CA ALA A 209 -28.02 -1.56 -2.00
C ALA A 209 -29.07 -0.50 -2.41
N VAL A 210 -30.19 -0.39 -1.67
CA VAL A 210 -31.20 0.66 -1.90
C VAL A 210 -30.62 2.04 -1.63
N ALA A 211 -29.93 2.24 -0.49
CA ALA A 211 -29.32 3.53 -0.17
C ALA A 211 -28.30 3.98 -1.23
N LYS A 212 -27.51 3.05 -1.76
CA LYS A 212 -26.57 3.31 -2.85
C LYS A 212 -27.29 3.69 -4.15
N SER A 213 -28.39 2.99 -4.49
CA SER A 213 -29.15 3.26 -5.72
C SER A 213 -29.84 4.63 -5.74
N ILE A 214 -30.24 5.15 -4.58
CA ILE A 214 -30.85 6.49 -4.44
C ILE A 214 -29.80 7.58 -4.22
N GLY A 215 -28.48 7.25 -4.22
CA GLY A 215 -27.39 8.20 -4.02
C GLY A 215 -27.28 8.76 -2.60
N ASP A 216 -27.69 8.00 -1.58
CA ASP A 216 -27.54 8.41 -0.18
C ASP A 216 -26.06 8.54 0.17
N LYS A 217 -25.64 9.76 0.55
CA LYS A 217 -24.27 10.06 0.96
C LYS A 217 -23.77 9.20 2.13
N ARG A 218 -24.68 8.73 2.98
CA ARG A 218 -24.33 7.87 4.12
C ARG A 218 -23.84 6.51 3.63
N ALA A 219 -24.42 5.96 2.58
CA ALA A 219 -23.97 4.70 1.99
C ALA A 219 -22.54 4.85 1.41
N LEU A 220 -22.26 5.96 0.71
CA LEU A 220 -20.93 6.23 0.18
C LEU A 220 -19.86 6.39 1.27
N VAL A 221 -20.21 7.08 2.37
CA VAL A 221 -19.28 7.24 3.50
C VAL A 221 -19.05 5.90 4.22
N ALA A 222 -20.10 5.10 4.39
CA ALA A 222 -19.98 3.78 4.97
C ALA A 222 -19.12 2.84 4.12
N GLU A 223 -19.29 2.84 2.79
CA GLU A 223 -18.48 2.05 1.86
C GLU A 223 -16.98 2.40 1.96
N GLN A 224 -16.64 3.67 2.11
CA GLN A 224 -15.25 4.11 2.30
C GLN A 224 -14.67 3.70 3.66
N ALA A 225 -15.51 3.35 4.62
CA ALA A 225 -15.09 2.93 5.95
C ALA A 225 -14.96 1.40 6.07
N PHE A 226 -15.53 0.62 5.15
CA PHE A 226 -15.46 -0.85 5.22
C PHE A 226 -14.02 -1.34 5.23
N ARG A 227 -13.77 -2.38 6.02
CA ARG A 227 -12.46 -3.02 6.20
C ARG A 227 -11.39 -2.15 6.82
N LYS A 228 -11.71 -0.90 7.21
CA LYS A 228 -10.79 -0.07 7.99
C LYS A 228 -10.70 -0.58 9.41
N PRO A 229 -9.47 -0.66 9.98
CA PRO A 229 -9.34 -0.96 11.39
C PRO A 229 -9.98 0.16 12.23
N PHE A 230 -10.73 -0.19 13.28
CA PHE A 230 -11.31 0.80 14.21
C PHE A 230 -10.25 1.62 14.93
N ARG A 231 -9.09 1.01 15.17
CA ARG A 231 -7.93 1.64 15.79
C ARG A 231 -6.94 2.07 14.72
N LYS A 232 -6.50 3.32 14.76
CA LYS A 232 -5.56 3.86 13.78
C LYS A 232 -4.20 3.17 13.88
N VAL A 233 -3.82 2.42 12.87
CA VAL A 233 -2.50 1.82 12.70
C VAL A 233 -1.65 2.75 11.83
N GLN A 234 -0.50 3.20 12.37
CA GLN A 234 0.33 4.22 11.71
C GLN A 234 1.79 3.81 11.63
N PHE A 235 2.41 4.06 10.48
CA PHE A 235 3.85 3.97 10.27
C PHE A 235 4.54 5.21 10.84
N MET A 236 5.04 5.13 12.07
CA MET A 236 5.61 6.29 12.80
C MET A 236 6.96 6.72 12.22
N LYS A 237 7.80 5.73 11.91
CA LYS A 237 9.10 5.91 11.30
C LYS A 237 9.33 4.86 10.24
N CYS A 238 10.09 5.21 9.23
CA CYS A 238 10.58 4.30 8.22
C CYS A 238 11.98 4.73 7.79
N GLY A 239 12.71 3.82 7.18
CA GLY A 239 14.06 4.07 6.72
C GLY A 239 14.70 2.79 6.21
N VAL A 240 15.97 2.89 5.89
CA VAL A 240 16.81 1.76 5.48
C VAL A 240 17.69 1.37 6.65
N VAL A 241 17.78 0.07 6.90
CA VAL A 241 18.70 -0.48 7.89
C VAL A 241 20.12 -0.32 7.35
N ALA A 242 20.99 0.35 8.09
CA ALA A 242 22.40 0.45 7.71
C ALA A 242 23.00 -0.95 7.67
N LYS A 243 23.55 -1.38 6.52
CA LYS A 243 24.37 -2.59 6.48
C LYS A 243 25.52 -2.39 7.48
N SER A 244 25.54 -3.18 8.56
CA SER A 244 26.74 -3.28 9.40
C SER A 244 27.86 -3.76 8.48
N ALA A 245 28.94 -2.97 8.34
CA ALA A 245 30.14 -3.42 7.69
C ALA A 245 30.58 -4.72 8.38
N PRO A 246 31.02 -5.76 7.65
CA PRO A 246 31.59 -6.93 8.25
C PRO A 246 32.75 -6.46 9.15
N ALA A 247 32.71 -6.88 10.43
CA ALA A 247 33.81 -6.62 11.34
C ALA A 247 35.08 -7.13 10.66
N SER A 248 36.02 -6.22 10.41
CA SER A 248 37.35 -6.58 9.94
C SER A 248 37.98 -7.47 11.00
N GLU A 249 37.99 -8.79 10.75
CA GLU A 249 38.92 -9.69 11.40
C GLU A 249 40.32 -9.32 10.90
N ASP A 250 40.95 -8.41 11.57
CA ASP A 250 42.41 -8.24 11.48
C ASP A 250 42.90 -7.54 12.76
N GLU A 251 43.50 -8.28 13.60
CA GLU A 251 44.89 -8.18 14.03
C GLU A 251 45.15 -9.10 15.23
N ALA A 252 45.72 -10.27 14.94
CA ALA A 252 46.44 -11.02 15.97
C ALA A 252 47.81 -10.32 16.19
N PRO A 253 48.14 -9.95 17.42
CA PRO A 253 49.51 -9.49 17.72
C PRO A 253 50.48 -10.66 17.73
N GLN A 254 51.59 -10.49 17.02
CA GLN A 254 52.79 -11.34 17.11
C GLN A 254 53.49 -11.12 18.43
#